data_e342182489fb05ce7247bbc50f3e4bda
#
_entry.id   e342182489fb05ce7247bbc50f3e4bda
#
_cell.length_a   1.000
_cell.length_b   1.000
_cell.length_c   1.000
_cell.angle_alpha   90.00
_cell.angle_beta   90.00
_cell.angle_gamma   90.00
#
_symmetry.space_group_name_H-M   'P 1'
#
loop_
_entity.id
_entity.type
_entity.pdbx_description
1 polymer ?
#
loop_
_entity_poly.entity_id
_entity_poly.type
_entity_poly.pdbx_seq_one_letter_code
_entity_poly.pdbx_strand_id
1 'polypeptide(L)'
;LLQARFKKSSKMKSVKAAMSQLQEGQYDIVLIMNADNVVDTNFLEVVNNTYASGSNAIQTHRIYQERPSNVSILNAITDEINNSILRAGHVNLGLSASLNGSGTAIDFTWFKENIRHLKDDDDEKVIESLLLRERIYVEYLNNTHVYALKNSGKKKFYTQHSTWIKTQYYSLFTNIGNLPGAILSGKFDYA
;
A
#
# COMPACT_ATOMS: atom_id res chain seq x y z
N LEU A 1 7.63 17.32 13.14
CA LEU A 1 6.80 16.25 13.69
C LEU A 1 5.39 16.80 13.93
N LEU A 2 4.38 16.27 13.26
CA LEU A 2 2.97 16.66 13.44
C LEU A 2 2.33 15.75 14.50
N GLN A 3 1.71 16.34 15.52
CA GLN A 3 0.94 15.62 16.52
C GLN A 3 -0.54 15.94 16.34
N ALA A 4 -1.28 15.02 15.72
CA ALA A 4 -2.72 15.14 15.57
C ALA A 4 -3.46 14.43 16.72
N ARG A 5 -4.51 15.06 17.28
CA ARG A 5 -5.36 14.47 18.30
C ARG A 5 -6.77 14.28 17.75
N PHE A 6 -7.24 13.04 17.70
CA PHE A 6 -8.58 12.69 17.23
C PHE A 6 -9.37 11.97 18.33
N LYS A 7 -10.67 12.18 18.42
CA LYS A 7 -11.56 11.41 19.30
C LYS A 7 -11.59 9.91 18.92
N LYS A 8 -11.55 9.62 17.62
CA LYS A 8 -11.36 8.28 17.04
C LYS A 8 -10.31 8.42 15.95
N SER A 9 -9.14 7.81 16.18
CA SER A 9 -8.02 7.84 15.23
C SER A 9 -8.18 6.75 14.17
N SER A 10 -7.77 7.06 12.94
CA SER A 10 -7.53 6.09 11.89
C SER A 10 -6.23 6.47 11.16
N LYS A 11 -5.63 5.53 10.44
CA LYS A 11 -4.45 5.78 9.62
C LYS A 11 -4.75 6.89 8.60
N MET A 12 -5.89 6.77 7.91
CA MET A 12 -6.30 7.74 6.89
C MET A 12 -6.48 9.16 7.45
N LYS A 13 -7.10 9.33 8.62
CA LYS A 13 -7.18 10.65 9.29
C LYS A 13 -5.81 11.25 9.57
N SER A 14 -4.88 10.45 10.03
CA SER A 14 -3.53 10.92 10.33
C SER A 14 -2.78 11.36 9.08
N VAL A 15 -2.91 10.58 8.00
CA VAL A 15 -2.31 10.91 6.70
C VAL A 15 -2.93 12.17 6.11
N LYS A 16 -4.27 12.31 6.11
CA LYS A 16 -4.95 13.53 5.66
C LYS A 16 -4.50 14.76 6.44
N ALA A 17 -4.41 14.67 7.77
CA ALA A 17 -3.95 15.77 8.61
C ALA A 17 -2.50 16.16 8.30
N ALA A 18 -1.62 15.19 8.04
CA ALA A 18 -0.26 15.46 7.61
C ALA A 18 -0.25 16.15 6.24
N MET A 19 -0.95 15.60 5.24
CA MET A 19 -0.99 16.16 3.89
C MET A 19 -1.60 17.57 3.82
N SER A 20 -2.53 17.90 4.72
CA SER A 20 -3.12 19.25 4.80
C SER A 20 -2.12 20.33 5.26
N GLN A 21 -1.04 19.94 5.95
CA GLN A 21 0.00 20.86 6.45
C GLN A 21 1.18 21.02 5.46
N LEU A 22 1.31 20.14 4.49
CA LEU A 22 2.39 20.16 3.51
C LEU A 22 1.98 20.99 2.30
N GLN A 23 2.90 21.80 1.76
CA GLN A 23 2.65 22.63 0.58
C GLN A 23 3.01 21.88 -0.70
N GLU A 24 2.31 22.19 -1.78
CA GLU A 24 2.63 21.68 -3.12
C GLU A 24 3.98 22.26 -3.59
N GLY A 25 4.73 21.44 -4.32
CA GLY A 25 6.06 21.83 -4.83
C GLY A 25 7.20 21.76 -3.81
N GLN A 26 6.93 21.34 -2.55
CA GLN A 26 7.99 21.13 -1.57
C GLN A 26 8.55 19.70 -1.59
N TYR A 27 7.78 18.75 -2.09
CA TYR A 27 8.12 17.33 -2.11
C TYR A 27 7.65 16.70 -3.41
N ASP A 28 8.41 15.72 -3.89
CA ASP A 28 8.10 14.97 -5.09
C ASP A 28 7.37 13.67 -4.77
N ILE A 29 7.69 13.06 -3.62
CA ILE A 29 7.22 11.72 -3.23
C ILE A 29 6.61 11.74 -1.82
N VAL A 30 5.51 11.02 -1.64
CA VAL A 30 5.00 10.61 -0.33
C VAL A 30 5.39 9.16 -0.09
N LEU A 31 6.16 8.91 0.96
CA LEU A 31 6.49 7.56 1.41
C LEU A 31 5.66 7.21 2.65
N ILE A 32 4.82 6.18 2.53
CA ILE A 32 3.95 5.70 3.60
C ILE A 32 4.63 4.52 4.30
N MET A 33 4.87 4.70 5.61
CA MET A 33 5.48 3.68 6.45
C MET A 33 4.77 3.57 7.80
N ASN A 34 4.87 2.42 8.44
CA ASN A 34 4.47 2.29 9.83
C ASN A 34 5.64 2.73 10.75
N ALA A 35 5.30 3.22 11.95
CA ALA A 35 6.29 3.77 12.89
C ALA A 35 7.30 2.74 13.44
N ASP A 36 6.99 1.44 13.31
CA ASP A 36 7.82 0.31 13.74
C ASP A 36 8.63 -0.32 12.60
N ASN A 37 8.63 0.30 11.42
CA ASN A 37 9.37 -0.24 10.29
C ASN A 37 10.84 0.18 10.29
N VAL A 38 11.69 -0.74 9.90
CA VAL A 38 13.10 -0.52 9.57
C VAL A 38 13.29 -0.81 8.08
N VAL A 39 14.20 -0.12 7.43
CA VAL A 39 14.43 -0.25 5.99
C VAL A 39 15.90 -0.56 5.69
N ASP A 40 16.18 -1.05 4.49
CA ASP A 40 17.54 -1.20 3.98
C ASP A 40 18.27 0.15 3.98
N THR A 41 19.59 0.12 4.11
CA THR A 41 20.43 1.33 4.18
C THR A 41 20.35 2.21 2.94
N ASN A 42 20.12 1.61 1.76
CA ASN A 42 19.97 2.30 0.47
C ASN A 42 18.51 2.50 0.03
N PHE A 43 17.55 2.26 0.94
CA PHE A 43 16.12 2.25 0.62
C PHE A 43 15.65 3.55 -0.06
N LEU A 44 15.97 4.70 0.53
CA LEU A 44 15.55 5.99 -0.02
C LEU A 44 16.20 6.30 -1.36
N GLU A 45 17.45 5.90 -1.55
CA GLU A 45 18.17 6.06 -2.82
C GLU A 45 17.49 5.25 -3.93
N VAL A 46 17.17 3.97 -3.67
CA VAL A 46 16.51 3.12 -4.67
C VAL A 46 15.12 3.64 -5.00
N VAL A 47 14.31 4.01 -4.01
CA VAL A 47 12.97 4.60 -4.24
C VAL A 47 13.07 5.88 -5.05
N ASN A 48 14.00 6.78 -4.70
CA ASN A 48 14.20 8.04 -5.43
C ASN A 48 14.64 7.80 -6.88
N ASN A 49 15.57 6.89 -7.12
CA ASN A 49 16.04 6.56 -8.46
C ASN A 49 14.92 5.93 -9.32
N THR A 50 14.10 5.07 -8.72
CA THR A 50 12.93 4.49 -9.39
C THR A 50 11.90 5.56 -9.76
N TYR A 51 11.60 6.48 -8.85
CA TYR A 51 10.73 7.60 -9.14
C TYR A 51 11.30 8.49 -10.25
N ALA A 52 12.59 8.83 -10.18
CA ALA A 52 13.27 9.63 -11.20
C ALA A 52 13.31 8.96 -12.58
N SER A 53 13.19 7.62 -12.65
CA SER A 53 13.03 6.89 -13.91
C SER A 53 11.61 6.93 -14.50
N GLY A 54 10.65 7.55 -13.81
CA GLY A 54 9.30 7.80 -14.28
C GLY A 54 8.19 7.00 -13.58
N SER A 55 8.51 6.27 -12.51
CA SER A 55 7.52 5.48 -11.75
C SER A 55 6.78 6.35 -10.74
N ASN A 56 5.50 6.65 -10.98
CA ASN A 56 4.67 7.49 -10.12
C ASN A 56 4.11 6.78 -8.88
N ALA A 57 4.13 5.46 -8.85
CA ALA A 57 3.71 4.65 -7.71
C ALA A 57 4.61 3.43 -7.57
N ILE A 58 5.08 3.16 -6.36
CA ILE A 58 6.07 2.13 -6.07
C ILE A 58 5.63 1.39 -4.80
N GLN A 59 5.69 0.07 -4.83
CA GLN A 59 5.56 -0.78 -3.66
C GLN A 59 6.88 -1.53 -3.43
N THR A 60 7.42 -1.47 -2.24
CA THR A 60 8.62 -2.20 -1.85
C THR A 60 8.29 -3.53 -1.18
N HIS A 61 9.27 -4.42 -1.09
CA HIS A 61 9.10 -5.74 -0.49
C HIS A 61 9.04 -5.63 1.04
N ARG A 62 7.90 -6.03 1.63
CA ARG A 62 7.76 -6.06 3.09
C ARG A 62 8.08 -7.45 3.64
N ILE A 63 8.96 -7.49 4.62
CA ILE A 63 9.37 -8.69 5.35
C ILE A 63 8.96 -8.54 6.81
N TYR A 64 8.35 -9.54 7.40
CA TYR A 64 8.15 -9.57 8.84
C TYR A 64 9.37 -10.15 9.54
N GLN A 65 10.02 -9.30 10.36
CA GLN A 65 11.01 -9.78 11.33
C GLN A 65 10.28 -10.16 12.61
N GLU A 66 10.46 -11.40 13.06
CA GLU A 66 9.63 -11.93 14.13
C GLU A 66 10.39 -12.62 15.26
N ARG A 67 9.78 -12.55 16.45
CA ARG A 67 10.06 -13.53 17.48
C ARG A 67 9.41 -14.85 17.07
N PRO A 68 10.11 -15.99 17.18
CA PRO A 68 9.61 -17.27 16.68
C PRO A 68 8.34 -17.70 17.45
N SER A 69 7.20 -17.60 16.79
CA SER A 69 5.93 -18.18 17.23
C SER A 69 5.21 -18.75 16.01
N ASN A 70 4.40 -19.79 16.20
CA ASN A 70 3.69 -20.41 15.07
C ASN A 70 2.79 -19.42 14.32
N VAL A 71 2.24 -18.43 15.02
CA VAL A 71 1.39 -17.39 14.42
C VAL A 71 2.22 -16.42 13.58
N SER A 72 3.41 -16.12 14.04
CA SER A 72 4.30 -15.22 13.32
C SER A 72 4.82 -15.87 12.04
N ILE A 73 5.21 -17.12 12.11
CA ILE A 73 5.62 -17.89 10.92
C ILE A 73 4.50 -17.92 9.87
N LEU A 74 3.24 -18.14 10.27
CA LEU A 74 2.09 -18.11 9.36
C LEU A 74 1.88 -16.73 8.74
N ASN A 75 2.07 -15.64 9.50
CA ASN A 75 2.01 -14.28 8.95
C ASN A 75 3.11 -14.05 7.90
N ALA A 76 4.35 -14.43 8.23
CA ALA A 76 5.49 -14.26 7.31
C ALA A 76 5.27 -15.05 6.01
N ILE A 77 4.82 -16.31 6.12
CA ILE A 77 4.49 -17.13 4.94
C ILE A 77 3.36 -16.48 4.12
N THR A 78 2.30 -15.99 4.77
CA THR A 78 1.18 -15.34 4.07
C THR A 78 1.65 -14.08 3.32
N ASP A 79 2.48 -13.27 3.96
CA ASP A 79 3.01 -12.07 3.31
C ASP A 79 3.94 -12.42 2.13
N GLU A 80 4.76 -13.47 2.28
CA GLU A 80 5.66 -13.89 1.21
C GLU A 80 4.89 -14.48 0.02
N ILE A 81 3.82 -15.22 0.28
CA ILE A 81 2.90 -15.66 -0.79
C ILE A 81 2.29 -14.45 -1.50
N ASN A 82 1.84 -13.43 -0.76
CA ASN A 82 1.30 -12.21 -1.35
C ASN A 82 2.36 -11.41 -2.12
N ASN A 83 3.60 -11.33 -1.62
CA ASN A 83 4.72 -10.71 -2.32
C ASN A 83 5.00 -11.43 -3.64
N SER A 84 5.00 -12.76 -3.63
CA SER A 84 5.27 -13.57 -4.81
C SER A 84 4.14 -13.53 -5.84
N ILE A 85 2.87 -13.61 -5.42
CA ILE A 85 1.71 -13.70 -6.32
C ILE A 85 1.20 -12.31 -6.71
N LEU A 86 0.77 -11.50 -5.71
CA LEU A 86 0.05 -10.24 -5.96
C LEU A 86 0.98 -9.06 -6.29
N ARG A 87 2.29 -9.22 -6.19
CA ARG A 87 3.26 -8.18 -6.50
C ARG A 87 4.21 -8.64 -7.59
N ALA A 88 5.19 -9.49 -7.27
CA ALA A 88 6.14 -9.98 -8.27
C ALA A 88 5.46 -10.69 -9.45
N GLY A 89 4.48 -11.56 -9.17
CA GLY A 89 3.72 -12.27 -10.19
C GLY A 89 2.92 -11.33 -11.09
N HIS A 90 2.21 -10.35 -10.53
CA HIS A 90 1.50 -9.33 -11.29
C HIS A 90 2.45 -8.55 -12.21
N VAL A 91 3.54 -8.03 -11.67
CA VAL A 91 4.53 -7.25 -12.44
C VAL A 91 5.14 -8.08 -13.56
N ASN A 92 5.43 -9.37 -13.34
CA ASN A 92 5.92 -10.27 -14.36
C ASN A 92 4.91 -10.52 -15.51
N LEU A 93 3.62 -10.31 -15.24
CA LEU A 93 2.55 -10.36 -16.24
C LEU A 93 2.24 -8.99 -16.87
N GLY A 94 2.99 -7.94 -16.52
CA GLY A 94 2.74 -6.58 -16.97
C GLY A 94 1.59 -5.87 -16.26
N LEU A 95 1.14 -6.40 -15.12
CA LEU A 95 0.12 -5.80 -14.25
C LEU A 95 0.77 -5.05 -13.10
N SER A 96 0.02 -4.16 -12.45
CA SER A 96 0.48 -3.41 -11.28
C SER A 96 0.66 -4.30 -10.06
N ALA A 97 1.62 -3.95 -9.21
CA ALA A 97 1.75 -4.56 -7.90
C ALA A 97 0.64 -4.12 -6.96
N SER A 98 0.15 -5.04 -6.14
CA SER A 98 -0.81 -4.72 -5.08
C SER A 98 -0.15 -3.95 -3.94
N LEU A 99 -0.81 -2.89 -3.45
CA LEU A 99 -0.34 -2.10 -2.32
C LEU A 99 -0.43 -2.87 -0.99
N ASN A 100 0.49 -2.57 -0.09
CA ASN A 100 0.63 -3.25 1.20
C ASN A 100 0.59 -2.30 2.42
N GLY A 101 0.32 -1.01 2.17
CA GLY A 101 0.17 -0.02 3.22
C GLY A 101 1.43 0.36 3.99
N SER A 102 2.57 -0.26 3.68
CA SER A 102 3.88 0.12 4.22
C SER A 102 4.95 -0.09 3.14
N GLY A 103 5.90 0.83 3.05
CA GLY A 103 6.87 0.83 1.96
C GLY A 103 6.24 1.19 0.62
N THR A 104 5.15 1.96 0.64
CA THR A 104 4.48 2.49 -0.55
C THR A 104 4.93 3.91 -0.79
N ALA A 105 5.47 4.19 -1.96
CA ALA A 105 5.84 5.54 -2.40
C ALA A 105 4.94 5.95 -3.57
N ILE A 106 4.42 7.16 -3.53
CA ILE A 106 3.47 7.69 -4.53
C ILE A 106 3.84 9.15 -4.83
N ASP A 107 3.62 9.60 -6.06
CA ASP A 107 3.75 11.00 -6.45
C ASP A 107 3.00 11.91 -5.47
N PHE A 108 3.70 12.96 -4.99
CA PHE A 108 3.17 13.82 -3.94
C PHE A 108 1.92 14.58 -4.39
N THR A 109 1.94 15.14 -5.60
CA THR A 109 0.86 15.97 -6.11
C THR A 109 -0.40 15.12 -6.29
N TRP A 110 -0.25 13.98 -6.98
CA TRP A 110 -1.36 13.03 -7.16
C TRP A 110 -1.95 12.57 -5.83
N PHE A 111 -1.09 12.18 -4.90
CA PHE A 111 -1.53 11.69 -3.59
C PHE A 111 -2.27 12.77 -2.79
N LYS A 112 -1.75 14.00 -2.78
CA LYS A 112 -2.37 15.12 -2.08
C LYS A 112 -3.73 15.49 -2.63
N GLU A 113 -3.91 15.43 -3.93
CA GLU A 113 -5.20 15.71 -4.58
C GLU A 113 -6.23 14.64 -4.24
N ASN A 114 -5.85 13.36 -4.34
CA ASN A 114 -6.76 12.24 -4.19
C ASN A 114 -7.11 11.92 -2.72
N ILE A 115 -6.15 12.07 -1.79
CA ILE A 115 -6.36 11.73 -0.37
C ILE A 115 -7.52 12.52 0.28
N ARG A 116 -7.82 13.72 -0.22
CA ARG A 116 -8.89 14.59 0.30
C ARG A 116 -10.26 13.96 0.11
N HIS A 117 -10.45 13.17 -0.94
CA HIS A 117 -11.71 12.56 -1.34
C HIS A 117 -11.98 11.22 -0.68
N LEU A 118 -10.96 10.61 -0.07
CA LEU A 118 -11.10 9.34 0.63
C LEU A 118 -11.90 9.51 1.92
N LYS A 119 -12.57 8.46 2.35
CA LYS A 119 -13.23 8.42 3.67
C LYS A 119 -12.18 8.15 4.77
N ASP A 120 -12.56 8.40 6.00
CA ASP A 120 -11.67 8.23 7.16
C ASP A 120 -11.38 6.76 7.51
N ASP A 121 -12.20 5.85 7.04
CA ASP A 121 -12.12 4.41 7.20
C ASP A 121 -11.66 3.66 5.93
N ASP A 122 -11.40 4.40 4.85
CA ASP A 122 -10.80 3.84 3.65
C ASP A 122 -9.38 3.29 3.95
N ASP A 123 -9.00 2.28 3.20
CA ASP A 123 -7.70 1.62 3.30
C ASP A 123 -6.87 1.77 2.01
N GLU A 124 -5.73 1.11 1.98
CA GLU A 124 -4.81 1.14 0.85
C GLU A 124 -5.42 0.57 -0.45
N LYS A 125 -6.44 -0.28 -0.35
CA LYS A 125 -7.11 -0.83 -1.53
C LYS A 125 -7.91 0.22 -2.30
N VAL A 126 -8.44 1.23 -1.61
CA VAL A 126 -9.09 2.36 -2.29
C VAL A 126 -8.06 3.19 -3.06
N ILE A 127 -6.87 3.42 -2.46
CA ILE A 127 -5.76 4.11 -3.15
C ILE A 127 -5.32 3.31 -4.38
N GLU A 128 -5.11 2.01 -4.23
CA GLU A 128 -4.77 1.09 -5.33
C GLU A 128 -5.79 1.18 -6.47
N SER A 129 -7.09 1.09 -6.14
CA SER A 129 -8.17 1.20 -7.11
C SER A 129 -8.17 2.55 -7.87
N LEU A 130 -7.85 3.66 -7.19
CA LEU A 130 -7.74 4.98 -7.83
C LEU A 130 -6.55 5.04 -8.80
N LEU A 131 -5.38 4.55 -8.39
CA LEU A 131 -4.19 4.47 -9.24
C LEU A 131 -4.47 3.70 -10.53
N LEU A 132 -5.08 2.51 -10.40
CA LEU A 132 -5.42 1.66 -11.54
C LEU A 132 -6.47 2.31 -12.47
N ARG A 133 -7.47 2.99 -11.91
CA ARG A 133 -8.47 3.73 -12.71
C ARG A 133 -7.83 4.83 -13.55
N GLU A 134 -6.80 5.48 -13.05
CA GLU A 134 -6.04 6.53 -13.75
C GLU A 134 -4.89 5.97 -14.59
N ARG A 135 -4.76 4.65 -14.67
CA ARG A 135 -3.69 3.95 -15.40
C ARG A 135 -2.29 4.28 -14.88
N ILE A 136 -2.19 4.54 -13.58
CA ILE A 136 -0.91 4.69 -12.91
C ILE A 136 -0.44 3.31 -12.49
N TYR A 137 0.64 2.86 -13.14
CA TYR A 137 1.25 1.57 -12.85
C TYR A 137 1.96 1.60 -11.50
N VAL A 138 1.74 0.56 -10.69
CA VAL A 138 2.45 0.38 -9.41
C VAL A 138 3.62 -0.55 -9.64
N GLU A 139 4.83 -0.02 -9.58
CA GLU A 139 6.06 -0.79 -9.70
C GLU A 139 6.39 -1.55 -8.41
N TYR A 140 6.99 -2.72 -8.53
CA TYR A 140 7.40 -3.53 -7.39
C TYR A 140 8.90 -3.65 -7.27
N LEU A 141 9.45 -3.16 -6.15
CA LEU A 141 10.87 -3.28 -5.82
C LEU A 141 11.11 -4.53 -4.94
N ASN A 142 11.30 -5.67 -5.60
CA ASN A 142 11.48 -6.95 -4.92
C ASN A 142 12.75 -7.02 -4.05
N ASN A 143 13.80 -6.28 -4.41
CA ASN A 143 15.09 -6.29 -3.73
C ASN A 143 15.30 -5.11 -2.78
N THR A 144 14.23 -4.37 -2.44
CA THR A 144 14.27 -3.23 -1.51
C THR A 144 13.29 -3.48 -0.38
N HIS A 145 13.82 -3.66 0.83
CA HIS A 145 13.06 -4.24 1.93
C HIS A 145 12.61 -3.24 2.97
N VAL A 146 11.39 -3.46 3.44
CA VAL A 146 10.84 -2.87 4.66
C VAL A 146 10.63 -3.99 5.67
N TYR A 147 11.34 -3.90 6.77
CA TYR A 147 11.25 -4.84 7.87
C TYR A 147 10.21 -4.35 8.88
N ALA A 148 9.17 -5.12 9.09
CA ALA A 148 8.10 -4.82 10.03
C ALA A 148 8.19 -5.73 11.25
N LEU A 149 8.07 -5.14 12.45
CA LEU A 149 7.97 -5.91 13.70
C LEU A 149 6.51 -6.23 13.97
N LYS A 150 6.15 -7.50 13.99
CA LYS A 150 4.78 -7.90 14.32
C LYS A 150 4.71 -8.76 15.59
N ASN A 151 4.29 -8.15 16.67
CA ASN A 151 3.90 -8.84 17.89
C ASN A 151 2.39 -9.14 17.82
N SER A 152 1.99 -10.28 17.25
CA SER A 152 0.57 -10.62 17.14
C SER A 152 0.25 -11.88 17.97
N GLY A 153 -0.50 -11.71 19.05
CA GLY A 153 -1.16 -12.86 19.70
C GLY A 153 -2.23 -13.48 18.77
N LYS A 154 -2.57 -14.76 18.98
CA LYS A 154 -3.54 -15.50 18.16
C LYS A 154 -4.83 -14.72 17.87
N LYS A 155 -5.42 -14.06 18.88
CA LYS A 155 -6.67 -13.28 18.72
C LYS A 155 -6.52 -12.15 17.70
N LYS A 156 -5.41 -11.42 17.74
CA LYS A 156 -5.12 -10.33 16.81
C LYS A 156 -4.92 -10.84 15.39
N PHE A 157 -4.26 -11.99 15.24
CA PHE A 157 -4.10 -12.67 13.95
C PHE A 157 -5.45 -12.96 13.29
N TYR A 158 -6.36 -13.67 13.99
CA TYR A 158 -7.69 -13.99 13.45
C TYR A 158 -8.50 -12.73 13.11
N THR A 159 -8.45 -11.72 13.97
CA THR A 159 -9.17 -10.45 13.71
C THR A 159 -8.64 -9.75 12.46
N GLN A 160 -7.33 -9.67 12.30
CA GLN A 160 -6.70 -9.02 11.13
C GLN A 160 -7.01 -9.78 9.84
N HIS A 161 -6.89 -11.12 9.84
CA HIS A 161 -7.22 -11.94 8.67
C HIS A 161 -8.70 -11.87 8.31
N SER A 162 -9.59 -11.91 9.30
CA SER A 162 -11.03 -11.73 9.07
C SER A 162 -11.36 -10.36 8.49
N THR A 163 -10.73 -9.30 8.98
CA THR A 163 -10.90 -7.96 8.43
C THR A 163 -10.37 -7.88 7.01
N TRP A 164 -9.17 -8.42 6.75
CA TRP A 164 -8.58 -8.45 5.42
C TRP A 164 -9.48 -9.19 4.41
N ILE A 165 -9.98 -10.38 4.74
CA ILE A 165 -10.91 -11.13 3.90
C ILE A 165 -12.17 -10.31 3.61
N LYS A 166 -12.77 -9.68 4.65
CA LYS A 166 -13.96 -8.83 4.47
C LYS A 166 -13.70 -7.68 3.52
N THR A 167 -12.54 -7.02 3.64
CA THR A 167 -12.15 -5.92 2.74
C THR A 167 -12.02 -6.40 1.30
N GLN A 168 -11.43 -7.58 1.06
CA GLN A 168 -11.33 -8.16 -0.29
C GLN A 168 -12.71 -8.40 -0.91
N TYR A 169 -13.62 -9.05 -0.16
CA TYR A 169 -14.99 -9.25 -0.63
C TYR A 169 -15.73 -7.94 -0.87
N TYR A 170 -15.60 -6.99 0.03
CA TYR A 170 -16.21 -5.66 -0.13
C TYR A 170 -15.69 -4.97 -1.39
N SER A 171 -14.39 -4.97 -1.61
CA SER A 171 -13.76 -4.40 -2.81
C SER A 171 -14.27 -5.08 -4.08
N LEU A 172 -14.32 -6.42 -4.10
CA LEU A 172 -14.85 -7.18 -5.23
C LEU A 172 -16.30 -6.78 -5.54
N PHE A 173 -17.21 -6.82 -4.56
CA PHE A 173 -18.61 -6.49 -4.78
C PHE A 173 -18.85 -5.03 -5.17
N THR A 174 -18.03 -4.12 -4.66
CA THR A 174 -18.14 -2.69 -4.99
C THR A 174 -17.68 -2.42 -6.43
N ASN A 175 -16.69 -3.15 -6.92
CA ASN A 175 -16.09 -2.92 -8.22
C ASN A 175 -16.60 -3.85 -9.33
N ILE A 176 -17.31 -4.93 -9.01
CA ILE A 176 -17.79 -5.92 -9.99
C ILE A 176 -18.64 -5.29 -11.09
N GLY A 177 -19.41 -4.26 -10.80
CA GLY A 177 -20.21 -3.51 -11.78
C GLY A 177 -19.36 -2.72 -12.79
N ASN A 178 -18.10 -2.43 -12.45
CA ASN A 178 -17.18 -1.70 -13.31
C ASN A 178 -16.35 -2.62 -14.22
N LEU A 179 -16.34 -3.93 -13.96
CA LEU A 179 -15.53 -4.92 -14.70
C LEU A 179 -15.81 -4.92 -16.22
N PRO A 180 -17.07 -4.97 -16.69
CA PRO A 180 -17.32 -4.98 -18.13
C PRO A 180 -16.78 -3.72 -18.82
N GLY A 181 -16.96 -2.54 -18.20
CA GLY A 181 -16.43 -1.28 -18.72
C GLY A 181 -14.90 -1.23 -18.71
N ALA A 182 -14.26 -1.77 -17.68
CA ALA A 182 -12.80 -1.83 -17.58
C ALA A 182 -12.21 -2.74 -18.68
N ILE A 183 -12.77 -3.92 -18.89
CA ILE A 183 -12.35 -4.86 -19.93
C ILE A 183 -12.51 -4.23 -21.33
N LEU A 184 -13.68 -3.63 -21.62
CA LEU A 184 -13.94 -2.99 -22.91
C LEU A 184 -13.05 -1.77 -23.18
N SER A 185 -12.61 -1.07 -22.13
CA SER A 185 -11.67 0.07 -22.23
C SER A 185 -10.19 -0.32 -22.20
N GLY A 186 -9.88 -1.62 -22.16
CA GLY A 186 -8.51 -2.13 -22.09
C GLY A 186 -7.80 -1.87 -20.77
N LYS A 187 -8.55 -1.66 -19.68
CA LYS A 187 -8.01 -1.49 -18.32
C LYS A 187 -7.94 -2.84 -17.59
N PHE A 188 -7.20 -3.77 -18.16
CA PHE A 188 -7.12 -5.15 -17.65
C PHE A 188 -6.54 -5.22 -16.21
N ASP A 189 -5.69 -4.28 -15.86
CA ASP A 189 -5.08 -4.20 -14.55
C ASP A 189 -6.09 -3.77 -13.44
N TYR A 190 -7.14 -3.06 -13.83
CA TYR A 190 -8.24 -2.70 -12.94
C TYR A 190 -9.33 -3.77 -12.84
N ALA A 191 -9.49 -4.59 -13.88
CA ALA A 191 -10.50 -5.64 -13.97
C ALA A 191 -10.10 -6.87 -13.15
#